data_990b8eeceb1a7793c6ddbc63bbb84e82
#
_entry.id   990b8eeceb1a7793c6ddbc63bbb84e82
#
_cell.length_a   1.000
_cell.length_b   1.000
_cell.length_c   1.000
_cell.angle_alpha   90.00
_cell.angle_beta   90.00
_cell.angle_gamma   90.00
#
_symmetry.space_group_name_H-M   'P 1'
#
loop_
_entity.id
_entity.type
_entity.pdbx_description
1 polymer ?
#
loop_
_entity_poly.entity_id
_entity_poly.type
_entity_poly.pdbx_seq_one_letter_code
_entity_poly.pdbx_strand_id
1 'polypeptide(L)'
;MKNLLLLSIVLFSFSISHAQLGRFINSNPYWEGEIIMTDGTKLSGEIQVPHKVGINKVKIKKCKSCKTEKLTANDIKILTVYSPKENNEYSFHYTKVYLSKRQKKAKYAGLYMVYGANNYATIYKASQTYKVKKKGEHIILSYVAAPGDFPSVDHYIKKRDSDKTELLASTNLVNGRRNMMRLLEDAPVIWKRIESNELGINHADLISREYLKETYDY
;
A
#
# COMPACT_ATOMS: atom_id res chain seq x y z
N MET A 1 -13.75 12.79 -52.63
CA MET A 1 -13.59 13.59 -51.41
C MET A 1 -14.62 13.25 -50.29
N LYS A 2 -15.93 13.06 -50.61
CA LYS A 2 -16.96 12.71 -49.59
C LYS A 2 -16.69 11.38 -48.87
N ASN A 3 -16.16 10.37 -49.51
CA ASN A 3 -15.89 9.06 -48.90
C ASN A 3 -14.67 9.04 -47.96
N LEU A 4 -13.70 9.95 -48.18
CA LEU A 4 -12.53 10.10 -47.28
C LEU A 4 -12.92 10.74 -45.97
N LEU A 5 -13.87 11.65 -45.99
CA LEU A 5 -14.38 12.34 -44.77
C LEU A 5 -15.18 11.39 -43.88
N LEU A 6 -15.97 10.48 -44.46
CA LEU A 6 -16.71 9.44 -43.73
C LEU A 6 -15.77 8.44 -43.05
N LEU A 7 -14.68 8.04 -43.73
CA LEU A 7 -13.70 7.11 -43.18
C LEU A 7 -12.96 7.71 -41.98
N SER A 8 -12.64 9.02 -42.03
CA SER A 8 -11.98 9.71 -40.90
C SER A 8 -12.89 9.84 -39.67
N ILE A 9 -14.19 10.07 -39.87
CA ILE A 9 -15.17 10.15 -38.77
C ILE A 9 -15.35 8.80 -38.07
N VAL A 10 -15.36 7.69 -38.81
CA VAL A 10 -15.48 6.34 -38.27
C VAL A 10 -14.22 5.96 -37.48
N LEU A 11 -13.02 6.28 -37.98
CA LEU A 11 -11.75 6.04 -37.28
C LEU A 11 -11.62 6.86 -35.99
N PHE A 12 -12.15 8.12 -35.96
CA PHE A 12 -12.15 8.96 -34.77
C PHE A 12 -13.11 8.44 -33.70
N SER A 13 -14.28 7.91 -34.08
CA SER A 13 -15.26 7.34 -33.15
C SER A 13 -14.73 6.06 -32.47
N PHE A 14 -13.95 5.23 -33.17
CA PHE A 14 -13.30 4.06 -32.57
C PHE A 14 -12.21 4.42 -31.54
N SER A 15 -11.47 5.51 -31.76
CA SER A 15 -10.42 5.95 -30.84
C SER A 15 -11.01 6.48 -29.51
N ILE A 16 -12.18 7.10 -29.54
CA ILE A 16 -12.85 7.64 -28.33
C ILE A 16 -13.42 6.49 -27.48
N SER A 17 -13.95 5.44 -28.10
CA SER A 17 -14.51 4.28 -27.37
C SER A 17 -13.45 3.49 -26.61
N HIS A 18 -12.24 3.34 -27.15
CA HIS A 18 -11.15 2.67 -26.44
C HIS A 18 -10.60 3.47 -25.24
N ALA A 19 -10.60 4.80 -25.33
CA ALA A 19 -10.16 5.66 -24.24
C ALA A 19 -11.17 5.67 -23.06
N GLN A 20 -12.46 5.51 -23.32
CA GLN A 20 -13.49 5.40 -22.28
C GLN A 20 -13.55 4.02 -21.64
N LEU A 21 -13.39 2.93 -22.40
CA LEU A 21 -13.31 1.57 -21.86
C LEU A 21 -12.12 1.39 -20.90
N GLY A 22 -10.98 2.03 -21.16
CA GLY A 22 -9.81 2.00 -20.28
C GLY A 22 -10.04 2.64 -18.90
N ARG A 23 -10.96 3.60 -18.79
CA ARG A 23 -11.32 4.26 -17.52
C ARG A 23 -12.23 3.42 -16.61
N PHE A 24 -13.01 2.50 -17.17
CA PHE A 24 -13.93 1.64 -16.40
C PHE A 24 -13.27 0.39 -15.82
N ILE A 25 -12.06 0.02 -16.26
CA ILE A 25 -11.41 -1.26 -15.90
C ILE A 25 -10.50 -1.14 -14.65
N ASN A 26 -10.30 0.05 -14.10
CA ASN A 26 -9.31 0.30 -13.03
C ASN A 26 -9.89 0.55 -11.63
N SER A 27 -11.16 0.27 -11.36
CA SER A 27 -11.65 0.33 -10.00
C SER A 27 -11.43 -1.02 -9.30
N ASN A 28 -10.70 -1.03 -8.19
CA ASN A 28 -10.59 -2.19 -7.34
C ASN A 28 -11.99 -2.67 -6.90
N PRO A 29 -12.20 -3.99 -6.78
CA PRO A 29 -13.47 -4.57 -6.38
C PRO A 29 -13.85 -4.23 -4.95
N TYR A 30 -15.09 -4.54 -4.59
CA TYR A 30 -15.56 -4.57 -3.22
C TYR A 30 -15.31 -5.98 -2.66
N TRP A 31 -14.72 -6.04 -1.47
CA TRP A 31 -14.53 -7.26 -0.69
C TRP A 31 -15.18 -7.10 0.67
N GLU A 32 -15.60 -8.19 1.27
CA GLU A 32 -16.00 -8.19 2.67
C GLU A 32 -14.87 -7.68 3.54
N GLY A 33 -15.22 -6.96 4.60
CA GLY A 33 -14.20 -6.39 5.47
C GLY A 33 -14.75 -5.57 6.62
N GLU A 34 -13.82 -5.01 7.37
CA GLU A 34 -14.09 -4.21 8.57
C GLU A 34 -13.30 -2.92 8.55
N ILE A 35 -13.89 -1.89 9.12
CA ILE A 35 -13.24 -0.58 9.32
C ILE A 35 -13.34 -0.24 10.81
N ILE A 36 -12.21 0.10 11.42
CA ILE A 36 -12.14 0.71 12.73
C ILE A 36 -11.84 2.19 12.52
N MET A 37 -12.75 3.03 12.96
CA MET A 37 -12.61 4.47 12.89
C MET A 37 -11.69 4.99 14.02
N THR A 38 -11.23 6.22 13.91
CA THR A 38 -10.37 6.87 14.92
C THR A 38 -11.08 7.07 16.27
N ASP A 39 -12.41 7.19 16.28
CA ASP A 39 -13.26 7.27 17.49
C ASP A 39 -13.57 5.89 18.11
N GLY A 40 -13.06 4.80 17.51
CA GLY A 40 -13.31 3.43 17.96
C GLY A 40 -14.54 2.76 17.35
N THR A 41 -15.36 3.48 16.57
CA THR A 41 -16.51 2.90 15.87
C THR A 41 -16.06 1.80 14.91
N LYS A 42 -16.76 0.67 14.92
CA LYS A 42 -16.53 -0.46 14.00
C LYS A 42 -17.63 -0.52 12.96
N LEU A 43 -17.26 -0.66 11.70
CA LEU A 43 -18.15 -0.79 10.57
C LEU A 43 -17.76 -2.06 9.79
N SER A 44 -18.75 -2.90 9.44
CA SER A 44 -18.54 -4.09 8.62
C SER A 44 -19.37 -4.00 7.35
N GLY A 45 -18.90 -4.62 6.26
CA GLY A 45 -19.60 -4.64 4.99
C GLY A 45 -18.69 -4.92 3.80
N GLU A 46 -19.19 -4.64 2.59
CA GLU A 46 -18.40 -4.69 1.37
C GLU A 46 -17.61 -3.39 1.20
N ILE A 47 -16.30 -3.46 1.30
CA ILE A 47 -15.37 -2.31 1.24
C ILE A 47 -14.65 -2.32 -0.08
N GLN A 48 -14.63 -1.18 -0.79
CA GLN A 48 -13.81 -1.04 -1.97
C GLN A 48 -12.33 -1.09 -1.59
N VAL A 49 -11.60 -2.10 -2.09
CA VAL A 49 -10.16 -2.25 -1.83
C VAL A 49 -9.44 -0.93 -2.17
N PRO A 50 -8.63 -0.38 -1.27
CA PRO A 50 -7.85 0.82 -1.55
C PRO A 50 -7.03 0.65 -2.84
N HIS A 51 -7.00 1.67 -3.69
CA HIS A 51 -6.23 1.62 -4.95
C HIS A 51 -4.89 2.36 -4.88
N LYS A 52 -4.66 3.14 -3.84
CA LYS A 52 -3.41 3.86 -3.56
C LYS A 52 -3.34 4.29 -2.10
N VAL A 53 -2.14 4.59 -1.62
CA VAL A 53 -1.89 5.10 -0.26
C VAL A 53 -2.69 6.37 0.04
N GLY A 54 -2.56 7.38 -0.79
CA GLY A 54 -3.12 8.72 -0.58
C GLY A 54 -4.57 8.89 -1.06
N ILE A 55 -5.45 7.89 -0.86
CA ILE A 55 -6.87 8.08 -1.14
C ILE A 55 -7.51 8.98 -0.08
N ASN A 56 -8.40 9.87 -0.50
CA ASN A 56 -9.11 10.75 0.42
C ASN A 56 -10.39 10.12 0.99
N LYS A 57 -10.97 9.18 0.25
CA LYS A 57 -12.25 8.54 0.62
C LYS A 57 -12.22 7.05 0.37
N VAL A 58 -12.75 6.29 1.32
CA VAL A 58 -13.01 4.86 1.22
C VAL A 58 -14.50 4.65 1.01
N LYS A 59 -14.86 3.72 0.14
CA LYS A 59 -16.26 3.38 -0.13
C LYS A 59 -16.63 2.09 0.58
N ILE A 60 -17.77 2.09 1.25
CA ILE A 60 -18.35 0.93 1.94
C ILE A 60 -19.83 0.77 1.60
N LYS A 61 -20.30 -0.47 1.54
CA LYS A 61 -21.71 -0.85 1.48
C LYS A 61 -21.98 -1.77 2.66
N LYS A 62 -22.94 -1.41 3.51
CA LYS A 62 -23.31 -2.23 4.68
C LYS A 62 -24.01 -3.55 4.28
N CYS A 63 -24.57 -3.62 3.07
CA CYS A 63 -25.13 -4.82 2.46
C CYS A 63 -25.02 -4.71 0.92
N LYS A 64 -25.17 -5.84 0.18
CA LYS A 64 -25.06 -5.89 -1.30
C LYS A 64 -25.99 -4.90 -2.01
N SER A 65 -27.21 -4.69 -1.52
CA SER A 65 -28.20 -3.76 -2.08
C SER A 65 -28.16 -2.37 -1.46
N CYS A 66 -27.35 -2.14 -0.43
CA CYS A 66 -27.25 -0.88 0.26
C CYS A 66 -26.56 0.20 -0.60
N LYS A 67 -26.95 1.45 -0.36
CA LYS A 67 -26.26 2.59 -0.96
C LYS A 67 -24.78 2.63 -0.50
N THR A 68 -23.91 3.02 -1.42
CA THR A 68 -22.50 3.22 -1.12
C THR A 68 -22.31 4.45 -0.24
N GLU A 69 -21.73 4.27 0.94
CA GLU A 69 -21.26 5.35 1.79
C GLU A 69 -19.79 5.66 1.47
N LYS A 70 -19.39 6.92 1.70
CA LYS A 70 -18.01 7.40 1.50
C LYS A 70 -17.47 7.88 2.84
N LEU A 71 -16.49 7.20 3.37
CA LEU A 71 -15.79 7.57 4.60
C LEU A 71 -14.54 8.38 4.25
N THR A 72 -14.21 9.36 5.07
CA THR A 72 -12.95 10.11 4.93
C THR A 72 -11.80 9.23 5.41
N ALA A 73 -10.74 9.11 4.62
CA ALA A 73 -9.67 8.15 4.91
C ALA A 73 -8.88 8.47 6.19
N ASN A 74 -8.76 9.76 6.56
CA ASN A 74 -8.06 10.16 7.80
C ASN A 74 -8.88 9.89 9.08
N ASP A 75 -10.17 9.60 8.95
CA ASP A 75 -11.02 9.20 10.09
C ASP A 75 -10.96 7.69 10.32
N ILE A 76 -10.29 6.95 9.42
CA ILE A 76 -10.08 5.51 9.50
C ILE A 76 -8.77 5.24 10.26
N LYS A 77 -8.83 4.42 11.30
CA LYS A 77 -7.65 3.91 12.00
C LYS A 77 -7.10 2.67 11.32
N ILE A 78 -7.98 1.69 11.10
CA ILE A 78 -7.66 0.39 10.48
C ILE A 78 -8.76 0.06 9.48
N LEU A 79 -8.37 -0.46 8.32
CA LEU A 79 -9.25 -1.03 7.31
C LEU A 79 -8.74 -2.42 6.99
N THR A 80 -9.59 -3.42 7.11
CA THR A 80 -9.29 -4.82 6.77
C THR A 80 -10.24 -5.29 5.69
N VAL A 81 -9.71 -5.97 4.67
CA VAL A 81 -10.51 -6.62 3.63
C VAL A 81 -10.06 -8.07 3.46
N TYR A 82 -11.02 -8.94 3.16
CA TYR A 82 -10.82 -10.38 3.02
C TYR A 82 -10.92 -10.79 1.56
N SER A 83 -9.87 -11.42 1.04
CA SER A 83 -9.89 -11.95 -0.33
C SER A 83 -10.90 -13.10 -0.43
N PRO A 84 -11.88 -13.05 -1.34
CA PRO A 84 -12.94 -14.04 -1.40
C PRO A 84 -12.47 -15.42 -1.91
N LYS A 85 -11.28 -15.52 -2.54
CA LYS A 85 -10.79 -16.78 -3.10
C LYS A 85 -9.69 -17.45 -2.29
N GLU A 86 -8.86 -16.66 -1.62
CA GLU A 86 -7.66 -17.21 -0.99
C GLU A 86 -7.71 -17.17 0.53
N ASN A 87 -8.82 -16.69 1.09
CA ASN A 87 -8.99 -16.50 2.53
C ASN A 87 -7.84 -15.65 3.16
N ASN A 88 -7.23 -14.79 2.33
CA ASN A 88 -6.18 -13.87 2.76
C ASN A 88 -6.80 -12.58 3.30
N GLU A 89 -6.26 -12.14 4.42
CA GLU A 89 -6.57 -10.85 5.03
C GLU A 89 -5.55 -9.80 4.57
N TYR A 90 -6.05 -8.62 4.19
CA TYR A 90 -5.24 -7.45 3.90
C TYR A 90 -5.65 -6.30 4.80
N SER A 91 -4.77 -5.92 5.69
CA SER A 91 -4.99 -4.81 6.62
C SER A 91 -4.25 -3.56 6.16
N PHE A 92 -4.90 -2.40 6.29
CA PHE A 92 -4.36 -1.08 5.99
C PHE A 92 -4.54 -0.19 7.20
N HIS A 93 -3.47 0.45 7.64
CA HIS A 93 -3.53 1.44 8.70
C HIS A 93 -3.37 2.85 8.12
N TYR A 94 -4.19 3.78 8.57
CA TYR A 94 -3.92 5.19 8.27
C TYR A 94 -2.76 5.67 9.12
N THR A 95 -1.66 6.01 8.47
CA THR A 95 -0.46 6.46 9.17
C THR A 95 0.23 7.60 8.45
N LYS A 96 1.01 8.37 9.22
CA LYS A 96 1.87 9.45 8.75
C LYS A 96 3.29 8.94 8.66
N VAL A 97 3.93 9.06 7.49
CA VAL A 97 5.27 8.54 7.29
C VAL A 97 6.31 9.62 7.16
N TYR A 98 7.50 9.31 7.67
CA TYR A 98 8.67 10.16 7.72
C TYR A 98 9.82 9.48 6.97
N LEU A 99 10.51 10.23 6.09
CA LEU A 99 11.66 9.70 5.34
C LEU A 99 12.95 9.68 6.17
N SER A 100 12.97 10.40 7.30
CA SER A 100 14.10 10.38 8.23
C SER A 100 13.67 10.78 9.65
N LYS A 101 14.45 10.35 10.65
CA LYS A 101 14.24 10.69 12.09
C LYS A 101 14.16 12.20 12.33
N ARG A 102 14.93 12.99 11.57
CA ARG A 102 15.04 14.45 11.75
C ARG A 102 13.82 15.23 11.24
N GLN A 103 12.96 14.63 10.43
CA GLN A 103 11.79 15.32 9.93
C GLN A 103 10.80 15.62 11.07
N LYS A 104 10.42 16.91 11.18
CA LYS A 104 9.39 17.38 12.14
C LYS A 104 7.98 17.18 11.58
N LYS A 105 7.81 17.22 10.25
CA LYS A 105 6.53 17.05 9.57
C LYS A 105 6.55 15.77 8.75
N ALA A 106 5.46 15.03 8.77
CA ALA A 106 5.29 13.87 7.91
C ALA A 106 5.40 14.26 6.43
N LYS A 107 6.03 13.43 5.64
CA LYS A 107 6.14 13.64 4.18
C LYS A 107 4.83 13.26 3.49
N TYR A 108 4.24 12.14 3.90
CA TYR A 108 2.99 11.63 3.36
C TYR A 108 2.10 11.11 4.50
N ALA A 109 0.79 11.01 4.24
CA ALA A 109 -0.18 10.35 5.10
C ALA A 109 -1.17 9.57 4.23
N GLY A 110 -1.68 8.45 4.74
CA GLY A 110 -2.63 7.63 4.00
C GLY A 110 -2.78 6.22 4.56
N LEU A 111 -3.43 5.36 3.78
CA LEU A 111 -3.67 3.96 4.10
C LEU A 111 -2.51 3.09 3.59
N TYR A 112 -1.66 2.67 4.50
CA TYR A 112 -0.50 1.82 4.23
C TYR A 112 -0.85 0.37 4.52
N MET A 113 -0.55 -0.53 3.56
CA MET A 113 -0.78 -1.96 3.72
C MET A 113 0.20 -2.54 4.74
N VAL A 114 -0.34 -3.26 5.72
CA VAL A 114 0.47 -3.99 6.71
C VAL A 114 1.13 -5.17 6.00
N TYR A 115 2.45 -5.26 6.09
CA TYR A 115 3.24 -6.40 5.63
C TYR A 115 3.32 -7.47 6.72
N GLY A 116 3.47 -7.04 7.96
CA GLY A 116 3.50 -7.87 9.14
C GLY A 116 3.60 -7.04 10.40
N ALA A 117 3.25 -7.64 11.52
CA ALA A 117 3.30 -7.01 12.83
C ALA A 117 3.57 -8.04 13.93
N ASN A 118 4.18 -7.59 15.02
CA ASN A 118 4.27 -8.26 16.30
C ASN A 118 3.97 -7.27 17.42
N ASN A 119 4.17 -7.64 18.67
CA ASN A 119 3.93 -6.75 19.82
C ASN A 119 4.88 -5.55 19.86
N TYR A 120 5.99 -5.60 19.16
CA TYR A 120 7.04 -4.60 19.18
C TYR A 120 7.01 -3.64 18.00
N ALA A 121 6.68 -4.13 16.80
CA ALA A 121 6.71 -3.32 15.59
C ALA A 121 5.64 -3.71 14.57
N THR A 122 5.24 -2.74 13.77
CA THR A 122 4.44 -2.94 12.55
C THR A 122 5.27 -2.51 11.35
N ILE A 123 5.37 -3.38 10.36
CA ILE A 123 5.99 -3.07 9.07
C ILE A 123 4.91 -2.91 8.02
N TYR A 124 5.01 -1.82 7.27
CA TYR A 124 4.11 -1.48 6.18
C TYR A 124 4.83 -1.61 4.86
N LYS A 125 4.07 -1.95 3.84
CA LYS A 125 4.54 -2.03 2.46
C LYS A 125 3.65 -1.16 1.57
N ALA A 126 4.27 -0.30 0.79
CA ALA A 126 3.55 0.62 -0.07
C ALA A 126 4.22 0.76 -1.44
N SER A 127 3.41 1.11 -2.42
CA SER A 127 3.83 1.52 -3.75
C SER A 127 2.85 2.56 -4.28
N GLN A 128 3.04 3.03 -5.50
CA GLN A 128 2.19 4.04 -6.11
C GLN A 128 0.71 3.63 -6.11
N THR A 129 0.44 2.35 -6.43
CA THR A 129 -0.94 1.83 -6.48
C THR A 129 -1.03 0.42 -5.89
N TYR A 130 -2.21 0.11 -5.36
CA TYR A 130 -2.64 -1.22 -4.97
C TYR A 130 -3.60 -1.75 -6.04
N LYS A 131 -3.28 -2.86 -6.67
CA LYS A 131 -4.10 -3.47 -7.71
C LYS A 131 -4.55 -4.87 -7.30
N VAL A 132 -5.80 -5.18 -7.52
CA VAL A 132 -6.29 -6.54 -7.34
C VAL A 132 -6.02 -7.34 -8.62
N LYS A 133 -5.36 -8.47 -8.48
CA LYS A 133 -5.05 -9.36 -9.60
C LYS A 133 -6.26 -10.25 -9.90
N LYS A 134 -6.83 -10.13 -11.09
CA LYS A 134 -8.06 -10.85 -11.48
C LYS A 134 -8.01 -12.37 -11.31
N LYS A 135 -6.88 -13.02 -11.61
CA LYS A 135 -6.76 -14.48 -11.53
C LYS A 135 -6.57 -15.03 -10.13
N GLY A 136 -5.97 -14.28 -9.22
CA GLY A 136 -5.63 -14.74 -7.89
C GLY A 136 -6.34 -13.97 -6.77
N GLU A 137 -7.05 -12.90 -7.15
CA GLU A 137 -7.69 -12.00 -6.18
C GLU A 137 -6.77 -11.54 -5.04
N HIS A 138 -5.48 -11.41 -5.38
CA HIS A 138 -4.49 -10.83 -4.47
C HIS A 138 -4.36 -9.33 -4.68
N ILE A 139 -4.00 -8.64 -3.62
CA ILE A 139 -3.53 -7.27 -3.74
C ILE A 139 -2.05 -7.29 -4.07
N ILE A 140 -1.70 -6.70 -5.22
CA ILE A 140 -0.33 -6.47 -5.64
C ILE A 140 0.00 -4.98 -5.58
N LEU A 141 1.24 -4.71 -5.21
CA LEU A 141 1.78 -3.36 -5.30
C LEU A 141 2.26 -3.12 -6.72
N SER A 142 1.87 -2.00 -7.28
CA SER A 142 2.23 -1.62 -8.64
C SER A 142 2.73 -0.19 -8.68
N TYR A 143 3.88 -0.02 -9.26
CA TYR A 143 4.47 1.27 -9.59
C TYR A 143 4.50 1.41 -11.11
N VAL A 144 3.99 2.52 -11.62
CA VAL A 144 4.11 2.86 -13.04
C VAL A 144 5.31 3.78 -13.16
N ALA A 145 6.46 3.19 -13.43
CA ALA A 145 7.66 3.95 -13.69
C ALA A 145 7.56 4.72 -15.02
N ALA A 146 8.22 5.85 -15.11
CA ALA A 146 8.57 6.41 -16.41
C ALA A 146 9.50 5.43 -17.14
N PRO A 147 9.58 5.44 -18.47
CA PRO A 147 10.49 4.58 -19.20
C PRO A 147 11.93 4.73 -18.66
N GLY A 148 12.50 3.64 -18.16
CA GLY A 148 13.82 3.60 -17.55
C GLY A 148 13.87 3.61 -16.02
N ASP A 149 12.76 3.86 -15.33
CA ASP A 149 12.70 3.76 -13.87
C ASP A 149 12.48 2.32 -13.41
N PHE A 150 13.05 1.97 -12.26
CA PHE A 150 12.76 0.69 -11.60
C PHE A 150 11.49 0.78 -10.77
N PRO A 151 10.69 -0.30 -10.70
CA PRO A 151 9.55 -0.37 -9.80
C PRO A 151 10.00 -0.10 -8.36
N SER A 152 9.38 0.88 -7.70
CA SER A 152 9.65 1.18 -6.31
C SER A 152 8.58 0.59 -5.40
N VAL A 153 9.03 -0.21 -4.46
CA VAL A 153 8.23 -0.67 -3.32
C VAL A 153 8.94 -0.22 -2.06
N ASP A 154 8.24 0.57 -1.28
CA ASP A 154 8.76 1.14 -0.06
C ASP A 154 8.31 0.31 1.14
N HIS A 155 9.22 0.09 2.09
CA HIS A 155 8.95 -0.50 3.39
C HIS A 155 9.08 0.57 4.46
N TYR A 156 8.13 0.61 5.37
CA TYR A 156 8.12 1.53 6.51
C TYR A 156 7.99 0.73 7.79
N ILE A 157 8.57 1.22 8.86
CA ILE A 157 8.50 0.61 10.19
C ILE A 157 7.94 1.59 11.20
N LYS A 158 7.04 1.10 12.06
CA LYS A 158 6.58 1.78 13.26
C LYS A 158 6.86 0.90 14.46
N LYS A 159 7.78 1.30 15.32
CA LYS A 159 8.04 0.63 16.60
C LYS A 159 6.99 1.04 17.64
N ARG A 160 6.71 0.15 18.60
CA ARG A 160 5.74 0.39 19.67
C ARG A 160 5.97 1.71 20.39
N ASP A 161 7.23 2.01 20.72
CA ASP A 161 7.64 3.18 21.51
C ASP A 161 7.91 4.41 20.64
N SER A 162 7.52 4.38 19.36
CA SER A 162 7.66 5.50 18.42
C SER A 162 6.30 6.02 17.96
N ASP A 163 6.15 7.34 18.00
CA ASP A 163 5.02 8.03 17.37
C ASP A 163 5.15 8.16 15.85
N LYS A 164 6.35 7.82 15.30
CA LYS A 164 6.68 7.96 13.89
C LYS A 164 6.71 6.61 13.18
N THR A 165 6.13 6.59 11.99
CA THR A 165 6.36 5.53 10.99
C THR A 165 7.48 6.00 10.07
N GLU A 166 8.64 5.36 10.12
CA GLU A 166 9.82 5.79 9.37
C GLU A 166 10.06 4.89 8.15
N LEU A 167 10.64 5.47 7.10
CA LEU A 167 11.04 4.73 5.91
C LEU A 167 12.20 3.77 6.25
N LEU A 168 11.94 2.48 6.15
CA LEU A 168 12.92 1.41 6.40
C LEU A 168 13.79 1.17 5.17
N ALA A 169 13.16 0.94 4.02
CA ALA A 169 13.83 0.65 2.77
C ALA A 169 13.01 1.16 1.57
N SER A 170 13.70 1.62 0.55
CA SER A 170 13.13 1.98 -0.75
C SER A 170 14.17 1.73 -1.83
N THR A 171 13.77 1.16 -2.96
CA THR A 171 14.66 0.92 -4.10
C THR A 171 15.22 2.21 -4.71
N ASN A 172 14.62 3.37 -4.38
CA ASN A 172 15.03 4.68 -4.91
C ASN A 172 15.89 5.51 -3.94
N LEU A 173 16.31 4.95 -2.79
CA LEU A 173 17.09 5.69 -1.79
C LEU A 173 18.59 5.45 -1.88
N VAL A 174 19.34 6.52 -2.11
CA VAL A 174 20.82 6.50 -2.16
C VAL A 174 21.48 6.08 -0.83
N ASN A 175 20.85 6.33 0.32
CA ASN A 175 21.39 6.02 1.67
C ASN A 175 20.57 4.96 2.43
N GLY A 176 19.89 4.07 1.72
CA GLY A 176 18.96 3.11 2.32
C GLY A 176 19.61 2.20 3.38
N ARG A 177 20.86 1.74 3.16
CA ARG A 177 21.55 0.88 4.10
C ARG A 177 21.78 1.54 5.47
N ARG A 178 22.30 2.78 5.49
CA ARG A 178 22.53 3.50 6.75
C ARG A 178 21.22 3.69 7.53
N ASN A 179 20.13 3.94 6.82
CA ASN A 179 18.82 4.10 7.45
C ASN A 179 18.30 2.79 8.02
N MET A 180 18.43 1.68 7.29
CA MET A 180 18.09 0.34 7.80
C MET A 180 18.88 -0.01 9.05
N MET A 181 20.21 0.15 9.03
CA MET A 181 21.08 -0.12 10.18
C MET A 181 20.67 0.67 11.42
N ARG A 182 20.31 1.94 11.26
CA ARG A 182 19.81 2.79 12.36
C ARG A 182 18.46 2.31 12.91
N LEU A 183 17.55 1.91 12.04
CA LEU A 183 16.21 1.49 12.45
C LEU A 183 16.17 0.10 13.05
N LEU A 184 17.14 -0.74 12.69
CA LEU A 184 17.21 -2.15 13.10
C LEU A 184 18.34 -2.43 14.13
N GLU A 185 18.83 -1.37 14.81
CA GLU A 185 19.91 -1.51 15.82
C GLU A 185 19.54 -2.41 17.02
N ASP A 186 18.25 -2.60 17.25
CA ASP A 186 17.66 -3.47 18.26
C ASP A 186 17.51 -4.94 17.81
N ALA A 187 17.89 -5.28 16.58
CA ALA A 187 17.90 -6.63 16.04
C ALA A 187 19.33 -7.00 15.60
N PRO A 188 20.20 -7.42 16.52
CA PRO A 188 21.64 -7.57 16.27
C PRO A 188 21.98 -8.60 15.20
N VAL A 189 21.18 -9.65 15.02
CA VAL A 189 21.43 -10.68 13.99
C VAL A 189 21.23 -10.08 12.61
N ILE A 190 20.09 -9.45 12.36
CA ILE A 190 19.80 -8.77 11.08
C ILE A 190 20.77 -7.61 10.86
N TRP A 191 21.04 -6.83 11.91
CA TRP A 191 21.94 -5.69 11.83
C TRP A 191 23.34 -6.08 11.31
N LYS A 192 23.95 -7.17 11.86
CA LYS A 192 25.25 -7.70 11.42
C LYS A 192 25.22 -8.16 9.97
N ARG A 193 24.15 -8.80 9.51
CA ARG A 193 24.01 -9.24 8.11
C ARG A 193 23.90 -8.06 7.14
N ILE A 194 23.30 -6.96 7.57
CA ILE A 194 23.28 -5.72 6.79
C ILE A 194 24.67 -5.06 6.81
N GLU A 195 25.36 -5.05 7.96
CA GLU A 195 26.70 -4.51 8.12
C GLU A 195 27.71 -5.25 7.23
N SER A 196 27.64 -6.57 7.15
CA SER A 196 28.53 -7.39 6.31
C SER A 196 28.21 -7.36 4.82
N ASN A 197 27.21 -6.60 4.38
CA ASN A 197 26.67 -6.58 3.01
C ASN A 197 26.01 -7.89 2.54
N GLU A 198 25.72 -8.83 3.44
CA GLU A 198 24.95 -10.04 3.10
C GLU A 198 23.51 -9.67 2.71
N LEU A 199 22.93 -8.72 3.44
CA LEU A 199 21.60 -8.18 3.18
C LEU A 199 21.67 -6.71 2.77
N GLY A 200 20.87 -6.34 1.78
CA GLY A 200 20.77 -4.97 1.29
C GLY A 200 19.32 -4.60 0.94
N ILE A 201 19.12 -3.44 0.32
CA ILE A 201 17.79 -2.88 -0.02
C ILE A 201 16.93 -3.88 -0.80
N ASN A 202 17.53 -4.65 -1.69
CA ASN A 202 16.82 -5.65 -2.50
C ASN A 202 16.27 -6.82 -1.66
N HIS A 203 16.70 -6.95 -0.41
CA HIS A 203 16.23 -7.97 0.53
C HIS A 203 15.22 -7.41 1.55
N ALA A 204 14.58 -6.27 1.27
CA ALA A 204 13.69 -5.59 2.21
C ALA A 204 12.56 -6.48 2.76
N ASP A 205 11.98 -7.36 1.93
CA ASP A 205 10.96 -8.33 2.38
C ASP A 205 11.55 -9.35 3.37
N LEU A 206 12.73 -9.87 3.09
CA LEU A 206 13.43 -10.81 3.97
C LEU A 206 13.83 -10.13 5.28
N ILE A 207 14.45 -8.96 5.20
CA ILE A 207 14.83 -8.15 6.36
C ILE A 207 13.63 -7.87 7.26
N SER A 208 12.51 -7.46 6.66
CA SER A 208 11.27 -7.17 7.40
C SER A 208 10.75 -8.38 8.16
N ARG A 209 10.72 -9.53 7.50
CA ARG A 209 10.25 -10.79 8.11
C ARG A 209 11.16 -11.27 9.23
N GLU A 210 12.48 -11.28 8.99
CA GLU A 210 13.46 -11.73 9.99
C GLU A 210 13.49 -10.77 11.20
N TYR A 211 13.36 -9.47 10.97
CA TYR A 211 13.25 -8.48 12.05
C TYR A 211 12.04 -8.74 12.95
N LEU A 212 10.86 -9.00 12.37
CA LEU A 212 9.66 -9.30 13.15
C LEU A 212 9.79 -10.61 13.94
N LYS A 213 10.58 -11.58 13.44
CA LYS A 213 10.88 -12.81 14.19
C LYS A 213 11.86 -12.53 15.33
N GLU A 214 12.96 -11.82 15.06
CA GLU A 214 13.98 -11.52 16.06
C GLU A 214 13.45 -10.67 17.23
N THR A 215 12.46 -9.81 16.95
CA THR A 215 11.83 -8.94 17.95
C THR A 215 10.49 -9.46 18.50
N TYR A 216 10.16 -10.73 18.26
CA TYR A 216 8.87 -11.29 18.66
C TYR A 216 8.63 -11.31 20.16
N ASP A 217 9.69 -11.57 20.94
CA ASP A 217 9.63 -11.73 22.40
C ASP A 217 9.87 -10.41 23.17
N TYR A 218 9.93 -9.27 22.50
CA TYR A 218 10.19 -7.94 23.11
C TYR A 218 8.94 -7.24 23.68
#